data_cf07cb5310ebac4c60a96ae0bb4d44a9
#
_entry.id   cf07cb5310ebac4c60a96ae0bb4d44a9
#
_cell.length_a   1.000
_cell.length_b   1.000
_cell.length_c   1.000
_cell.angle_alpha   90.00
_cell.angle_beta   90.00
_cell.angle_gamma   90.00
#
_symmetry.space_group_name_H-M   'P 1'
#
loop_
_entity.id
_entity.type
_entity.pdbx_description
1 polymer ?
#
loop_
_entity_poly.entity_id
_entity_poly.type
_entity_poly.pdbx_seq_one_letter_code
_entity_poly.pdbx_strand_id
1 'polypeptide(L)'
;DDDGCVKLWDVRSRKPTATFEECEDFIADMAFRSDGYRLLAASGDGTLSVYDLRSSKFEAMSDVFEDELLSVAVMKGGTRVVVGSQDGVLSVFHWGWWGDCKDRFPGHPKSIDSLCALNDDVVLTASSDGMIRIVQIQPNKLLGVVGEHGEFPIERLAMSVDKSMLASISHDGMLKLWNIRYLQELASNPLAEGSDMSEGMSTDASDPEDGSDDSDAMEDRRKGKGKERQAPRGKGSPHSKQAGASRGFFDDL
;
A
#
# COMPACT_ATOMS: atom_id res chain seq x y z
N ASP A 1 3.04 -4.14 21.02
CA ASP A 1 1.95 -5.05 21.34
C ASP A 1 0.61 -4.41 21.00
N ASP A 2 -0.50 -5.11 21.25
CA ASP A 2 -1.85 -4.65 20.93
C ASP A 2 -2.32 -3.46 21.80
N ASP A 3 -1.62 -3.20 22.91
CA ASP A 3 -1.89 -2.08 23.81
C ASP A 3 -1.04 -0.82 23.45
N GLY A 4 -0.43 -0.77 22.26
CA GLY A 4 0.41 0.35 21.83
C GLY A 4 1.80 0.41 22.48
N CYS A 5 2.17 -0.58 23.27
CA CYS A 5 3.44 -0.56 23.99
C CYS A 5 4.61 -1.09 23.16
N VAL A 6 5.71 -0.37 23.16
CA VAL A 6 7.01 -0.83 22.67
C VAL A 6 7.92 -1.18 23.82
N LYS A 7 8.45 -2.41 23.86
CA LYS A 7 9.28 -2.92 24.94
C LYS A 7 10.66 -3.33 24.44
N LEU A 8 11.70 -2.86 25.10
CA LEU A 8 13.08 -3.27 24.86
C LEU A 8 13.49 -4.37 25.85
N TRP A 9 14.10 -5.42 25.33
CA TRP A 9 14.52 -6.56 26.11
C TRP A 9 16.03 -6.81 25.99
N ASP A 10 16.70 -7.04 27.10
CA ASP A 10 18.03 -7.66 27.12
C ASP A 10 17.85 -9.17 27.30
N VAL A 11 18.38 -9.96 26.37
CA VAL A 11 18.28 -11.44 26.39
C VAL A 11 18.87 -12.06 27.67
N ARG A 12 19.68 -11.31 28.39
CA ARG A 12 20.27 -11.73 29.71
C ARG A 12 19.36 -11.38 30.89
N SER A 13 18.34 -10.57 30.67
CA SER A 13 17.37 -10.12 31.67
C SER A 13 16.00 -10.75 31.44
N ARG A 14 15.26 -11.02 32.50
CA ARG A 14 13.86 -11.50 32.43
C ARG A 14 12.84 -10.35 32.43
N LYS A 15 13.30 -9.12 32.55
CA LYS A 15 12.44 -7.94 32.57
C LYS A 15 12.81 -7.04 31.39
N PRO A 16 11.87 -6.30 30.86
CA PRO A 16 12.18 -5.29 29.86
C PRO A 16 13.16 -4.26 30.45
N THR A 17 14.08 -3.78 29.65
CA THR A 17 15.03 -2.72 30.03
C THR A 17 14.41 -1.33 29.86
N ALA A 18 13.46 -1.19 28.97
CA ALA A 18 12.63 -0.01 28.81
C ALA A 18 11.24 -0.40 28.28
N THR A 19 10.24 0.39 28.61
CA THR A 19 8.87 0.29 28.11
C THR A 19 8.42 1.69 27.72
N PHE A 20 7.81 1.81 26.54
CA PHE A 20 7.25 3.03 26.01
C PHE A 20 5.75 2.79 25.77
N GLU A 21 4.92 3.71 26.25
CA GLU A 21 3.45 3.65 26.22
C GLU A 21 2.91 4.95 25.62
N GLU A 22 3.46 5.31 24.44
CA GLU A 22 3.19 6.59 23.78
C GLU A 22 2.08 6.51 22.73
N CYS A 23 1.79 5.31 22.21
CA CYS A 23 0.74 5.08 21.23
C CYS A 23 -0.55 4.61 21.93
N GLU A 24 -1.70 5.02 21.37
CA GLU A 24 -3.03 4.72 21.94
C GLU A 24 -3.65 3.42 21.40
N ASP A 25 -3.06 2.83 20.34
CA ASP A 25 -3.53 1.60 19.69
C ASP A 25 -2.36 0.71 19.29
N PHE A 26 -2.65 -0.48 18.76
CA PHE A 26 -1.66 -1.51 18.43
C PHE A 26 -0.48 -1.00 17.60
N ILE A 27 0.69 -1.59 17.82
CA ILE A 27 1.86 -1.39 16.99
C ILE A 27 1.85 -2.43 15.86
N ALA A 28 1.61 -1.97 14.63
CA ALA A 28 1.51 -2.81 13.45
C ALA A 28 2.87 -3.26 12.92
N ASP A 29 3.82 -2.34 12.87
CA ASP A 29 5.15 -2.61 12.31
C ASP A 29 6.24 -1.73 12.94
N MET A 30 7.48 -2.20 12.86
CA MET A 30 8.65 -1.49 13.40
C MET A 30 9.83 -1.58 12.45
N ALA A 31 10.56 -0.49 12.30
CA ALA A 31 11.77 -0.45 11.49
C ALA A 31 12.94 0.21 12.24
N PHE A 32 14.13 -0.33 12.01
CA PHE A 32 15.36 0.26 12.51
C PHE A 32 16.02 1.12 11.44
N ARG A 33 16.60 2.24 11.87
CA ARG A 33 17.55 2.95 11.04
C ARG A 33 18.88 2.18 10.97
N SER A 34 19.62 2.35 9.88
CA SER A 34 20.89 1.68 9.64
C SER A 34 21.98 1.94 10.72
N ASP A 35 21.85 3.04 11.50
CA ASP A 35 22.73 3.32 12.65
C ASP A 35 22.42 2.42 13.87
N GLY A 36 21.27 1.70 13.85
CA GLY A 36 20.85 0.78 14.90
C GLY A 36 20.38 1.43 16.21
N TYR A 37 20.30 2.76 16.26
CA TYR A 37 19.94 3.48 17.49
C TYR A 37 18.54 4.12 17.44
N ARG A 38 17.96 4.21 16.27
CA ARG A 38 16.61 4.74 16.11
C ARG A 38 15.66 3.63 15.71
N LEU A 39 14.59 3.51 16.47
CA LEU A 39 13.46 2.63 16.19
C LEU A 39 12.27 3.49 15.79
N LEU A 40 11.60 3.10 14.73
CA LEU A 40 10.34 3.66 14.26
C LEU A 40 9.25 2.62 14.56
N ALA A 41 8.08 3.06 14.97
CA ALA A 41 6.91 2.21 15.09
C ALA A 41 5.70 2.86 14.44
N ALA A 42 5.02 2.12 13.59
CA ALA A 42 3.76 2.49 12.98
C ALA A 42 2.62 1.93 13.83
N SER A 43 1.65 2.77 14.18
CA SER A 43 0.56 2.43 15.07
C SER A 43 -0.80 2.53 14.39
N GLY A 44 -1.76 1.71 14.84
CA GLY A 44 -3.16 1.76 14.45
C GLY A 44 -3.87 3.06 14.85
N ASP A 45 -3.32 3.83 15.80
CA ASP A 45 -3.82 5.16 16.15
C ASP A 45 -3.53 6.23 15.10
N GLY A 46 -2.90 5.85 13.96
CA GLY A 46 -2.54 6.75 12.88
C GLY A 46 -1.26 7.53 13.13
N THR A 47 -0.41 7.13 14.09
CA THR A 47 0.85 7.83 14.38
C THR A 47 2.08 7.02 14.01
N LEU A 48 3.15 7.73 13.64
CA LEU A 48 4.50 7.20 13.50
C LEU A 48 5.34 7.70 14.68
N SER A 49 5.74 6.80 15.55
CA SER A 49 6.54 7.13 16.73
C SER A 49 8.01 6.77 16.54
N VAL A 50 8.88 7.55 17.15
CA VAL A 50 10.34 7.45 17.01
C VAL A 50 10.99 7.35 18.39
N TYR A 51 11.85 6.36 18.58
CA TYR A 51 12.52 6.08 19.84
C TYR A 51 14.04 6.11 19.67
N ASP A 52 14.72 6.76 20.60
CA ASP A 52 16.17 6.67 20.75
C ASP A 52 16.53 5.53 21.70
N LEU A 53 16.97 4.41 21.15
CA LEU A 53 17.34 3.22 21.91
C LEU A 53 18.61 3.39 22.73
N ARG A 54 19.48 4.31 22.33
CA ARG A 54 20.75 4.59 23.05
C ARG A 54 20.49 5.27 24.39
N SER A 55 19.55 6.21 24.40
CA SER A 55 19.15 6.92 25.61
C SER A 55 17.93 6.28 26.29
N SER A 56 17.31 5.27 25.64
CA SER A 56 16.05 4.65 26.04
C SER A 56 14.95 5.71 26.28
N LYS A 57 14.77 6.59 25.28
CA LYS A 57 13.80 7.68 25.33
C LYS A 57 12.93 7.74 24.08
N PHE A 58 11.70 8.13 24.27
CA PHE A 58 10.85 8.64 23.20
C PHE A 58 11.47 9.92 22.62
N GLU A 59 11.55 10.02 21.29
CA GLU A 59 12.17 11.15 20.59
C GLU A 59 11.14 12.06 19.93
N ALA A 60 10.20 11.49 19.18
CA ALA A 60 9.19 12.25 18.45
C ALA A 60 8.01 11.36 18.03
N MET A 61 6.91 12.00 17.66
CA MET A 61 5.72 11.41 17.07
C MET A 61 5.25 12.28 15.90
N SER A 62 4.63 11.65 14.91
CA SER A 62 3.99 12.37 13.81
C SER A 62 2.68 13.03 14.28
N ASP A 63 2.15 13.93 13.45
CA ASP A 63 0.75 14.30 13.53
C ASP A 63 -0.12 13.05 13.31
N VAL A 64 -1.31 13.03 13.89
CA VAL A 64 -2.25 11.92 13.75
C VAL A 64 -2.81 11.92 12.34
N PHE A 65 -2.68 10.79 11.64
CA PHE A 65 -3.34 10.56 10.35
C PHE A 65 -4.77 10.08 10.58
N GLU A 66 -5.64 10.33 9.60
CA GLU A 66 -7.04 9.85 9.65
C GLU A 66 -7.15 8.34 9.55
N ASP A 67 -6.05 7.67 9.18
CA ASP A 67 -6.00 6.27 8.78
C ASP A 67 -4.91 5.51 9.54
N GLU A 68 -5.15 4.22 9.83
CA GLU A 68 -4.21 3.35 10.52
C GLU A 68 -2.90 3.21 9.74
N LEU A 69 -1.77 3.29 10.43
CA LEU A 69 -0.45 3.04 9.85
C LEU A 69 -0.05 1.58 10.11
N LEU A 70 0.10 0.80 9.02
CA LEU A 70 0.23 -0.66 9.11
C LEU A 70 1.65 -1.17 8.85
N SER A 71 2.46 -0.40 8.13
CA SER A 71 3.80 -0.85 7.75
C SER A 71 4.78 0.31 7.64
N VAL A 72 6.06 0.06 7.89
CA VAL A 72 7.10 1.09 7.87
C VAL A 72 8.41 0.57 7.28
N ALA A 73 9.06 1.39 6.45
CA ALA A 73 10.38 1.07 5.88
C ALA A 73 11.29 2.32 5.85
N VAL A 74 12.58 2.12 6.13
CA VAL A 74 13.59 3.19 6.03
C VAL A 74 14.31 3.07 4.71
N MET A 75 14.36 4.16 3.94
CA MET A 75 14.86 4.19 2.57
C MET A 75 15.80 5.37 2.32
N LYS A 76 16.33 5.49 1.09
CA LYS A 76 17.21 6.62 0.65
C LYS A 76 18.41 6.83 1.58
N GLY A 77 19.11 5.73 1.92
CA GLY A 77 20.26 5.79 2.83
C GLY A 77 19.89 6.27 4.24
N GLY A 78 18.66 6.03 4.68
CA GLY A 78 18.17 6.45 6.01
C GLY A 78 17.67 7.91 6.07
N THR A 79 17.44 8.57 4.92
CA THR A 79 16.94 9.96 4.87
C THR A 79 15.44 10.05 4.64
N ARG A 80 14.79 8.94 4.27
CA ARG A 80 13.35 8.84 4.07
C ARG A 80 12.77 7.68 4.87
N VAL A 81 11.55 7.88 5.31
CA VAL A 81 10.73 6.82 5.92
C VAL A 81 9.44 6.72 5.12
N VAL A 82 9.14 5.53 4.68
CA VAL A 82 7.91 5.22 3.93
C VAL A 82 7.00 4.43 4.85
N VAL A 83 5.76 4.84 4.93
CA VAL A 83 4.73 4.23 5.77
C VAL A 83 3.55 3.86 4.91
N GLY A 84 3.05 2.65 5.04
CA GLY A 84 1.84 2.17 4.38
C GLY A 84 0.64 2.25 5.30
N SER A 85 -0.49 2.70 4.76
CA SER A 85 -1.73 2.87 5.50
C SER A 85 -2.80 1.86 5.10
N GLN A 86 -3.88 1.82 5.88
CA GLN A 86 -5.06 0.99 5.64
C GLN A 86 -5.79 1.37 4.36
N ASP A 87 -5.83 2.66 4.01
CA ASP A 87 -6.45 3.17 2.78
C ASP A 87 -5.58 2.98 1.52
N GLY A 88 -4.43 2.32 1.64
CA GLY A 88 -3.57 2.03 0.50
C GLY A 88 -2.71 3.20 0.04
N VAL A 89 -2.42 4.13 0.93
CA VAL A 89 -1.55 5.27 0.68
C VAL A 89 -0.15 5.03 1.24
N LEU A 90 0.87 5.27 0.44
CA LEU A 90 2.24 5.37 0.93
C LEU A 90 2.55 6.82 1.30
N SER A 91 2.81 7.05 2.58
CA SER A 91 3.23 8.35 3.11
C SER A 91 4.74 8.38 3.28
N VAL A 92 5.39 9.43 2.75
CA VAL A 92 6.84 9.58 2.77
C VAL A 92 7.25 10.71 3.69
N PHE A 93 7.95 10.37 4.77
CA PHE A 93 8.51 11.31 5.72
C PHE A 93 9.97 11.61 5.40
N HIS A 94 10.39 12.80 5.76
CA HIS A 94 11.79 13.17 5.76
C HIS A 94 12.37 12.93 7.16
N TRP A 95 13.49 12.24 7.23
CA TRP A 95 14.14 11.96 8.52
C TRP A 95 14.36 13.25 9.32
N GLY A 96 13.91 13.24 10.57
CA GLY A 96 14.01 14.39 11.48
C GLY A 96 12.87 15.42 11.36
N TRP A 97 11.93 15.22 10.42
CA TRP A 97 10.75 16.06 10.26
C TRP A 97 9.52 15.15 10.39
N TRP A 98 9.10 14.97 11.63
CA TRP A 98 8.14 13.91 11.96
C TRP A 98 6.68 14.38 11.95
N GLY A 99 6.39 15.66 12.08
CA GLY A 99 5.01 16.16 12.14
C GLY A 99 4.16 15.63 10.97
N ASP A 100 4.29 16.20 9.77
CA ASP A 100 3.53 15.75 8.59
C ASP A 100 4.44 15.07 7.56
N CYS A 101 3.84 14.17 6.76
CA CYS A 101 4.54 13.57 5.64
C CYS A 101 4.78 14.61 4.53
N LYS A 102 5.88 14.46 3.80
CA LYS A 102 6.28 15.37 2.72
C LYS A 102 5.67 15.00 1.38
N ASP A 103 5.25 13.76 1.23
CA ASP A 103 4.75 13.24 -0.03
C ASP A 103 3.81 12.07 0.24
N ARG A 104 2.81 11.88 -0.61
CA ARG A 104 1.82 10.80 -0.53
C ARG A 104 1.64 10.15 -1.89
N PHE A 105 1.62 8.84 -1.92
CA PHE A 105 1.38 8.06 -3.13
C PHE A 105 0.15 7.15 -2.94
N PRO A 106 -1.04 7.59 -3.37
CA PRO A 106 -2.25 6.76 -3.38
C PRO A 106 -2.22 5.84 -4.61
N GLY A 107 -1.67 4.64 -4.47
CA GLY A 107 -1.47 3.74 -5.62
C GLY A 107 -2.00 2.33 -5.40
N HIS A 108 -2.53 2.03 -4.22
CA HIS A 108 -3.06 0.72 -3.87
C HIS A 108 -4.56 0.80 -3.63
N PRO A 109 -5.35 -0.18 -4.10
CA PRO A 109 -6.80 -0.18 -3.92
C PRO A 109 -7.26 -0.59 -2.53
N LYS A 110 -6.35 -1.16 -1.73
CA LYS A 110 -6.58 -1.62 -0.36
C LYS A 110 -5.33 -1.38 0.49
N SER A 111 -5.40 -1.77 1.78
CA SER A 111 -4.34 -1.59 2.77
C SER A 111 -2.96 -2.08 2.32
N ILE A 112 -1.92 -1.45 2.86
CA ILE A 112 -0.52 -1.83 2.64
C ILE A 112 0.02 -2.40 3.95
N ASP A 113 -0.08 -3.72 4.07
CA ASP A 113 0.15 -4.45 5.32
C ASP A 113 1.63 -4.74 5.56
N SER A 114 2.45 -4.73 4.50
CA SER A 114 3.89 -4.92 4.65
C SER A 114 4.70 -4.18 3.61
N LEU A 115 5.83 -3.63 4.04
CA LEU A 115 6.83 -2.95 3.21
C LEU A 115 8.18 -3.65 3.32
N CYS A 116 8.85 -3.82 2.19
CA CYS A 116 10.19 -4.38 2.14
C CYS A 116 11.07 -3.57 1.19
N ALA A 117 12.09 -2.85 1.71
CA ALA A 117 12.99 -2.04 0.91
C ALA A 117 13.93 -2.92 0.08
N LEU A 118 13.74 -2.94 -1.23
CA LEU A 118 14.64 -3.65 -2.16
C LEU A 118 15.98 -2.95 -2.26
N ASN A 119 15.97 -1.64 -2.46
CA ASN A 119 17.13 -0.77 -2.49
C ASN A 119 16.76 0.63 -1.96
N ASP A 120 17.62 1.62 -2.18
CA ASP A 120 17.40 2.99 -1.72
C ASP A 120 16.19 3.67 -2.38
N ASP A 121 15.82 3.26 -3.59
CA ASP A 121 14.80 3.90 -4.42
C ASP A 121 13.52 3.09 -4.58
N VAL A 122 13.58 1.77 -4.37
CA VAL A 122 12.48 0.84 -4.67
C VAL A 122 12.06 0.08 -3.42
N VAL A 123 10.76 0.08 -3.17
CA VAL A 123 10.11 -0.69 -2.12
C VAL A 123 9.16 -1.72 -2.73
N LEU A 124 9.11 -2.89 -2.14
CA LEU A 124 8.10 -3.92 -2.40
C LEU A 124 6.98 -3.75 -1.38
N THR A 125 5.76 -3.72 -1.86
CA THR A 125 4.56 -3.53 -1.03
C THR A 125 3.69 -4.76 -1.11
N ALA A 126 3.21 -5.24 0.04
CA ALA A 126 2.16 -6.25 0.11
C ALA A 126 0.85 -5.60 0.53
N SER A 127 -0.22 -5.97 -0.14
CA SER A 127 -1.53 -5.37 0.07
C SER A 127 -2.60 -6.43 0.34
N SER A 128 -3.63 -6.04 1.03
CA SER A 128 -4.79 -6.89 1.31
C SER A 128 -5.64 -7.20 0.06
N ASP A 129 -5.30 -6.62 -1.10
CA ASP A 129 -5.85 -7.07 -2.39
C ASP A 129 -5.15 -8.31 -2.97
N GLY A 130 -4.16 -8.86 -2.26
CA GLY A 130 -3.44 -10.06 -2.63
C GLY A 130 -2.27 -9.84 -3.59
N MET A 131 -1.88 -8.60 -3.91
CA MET A 131 -0.82 -8.29 -4.86
C MET A 131 0.46 -7.79 -4.18
N ILE A 132 1.60 -8.22 -4.71
CA ILE A 132 2.92 -7.69 -4.34
C ILE A 132 3.37 -6.73 -5.44
N ARG A 133 3.44 -5.44 -5.13
CA ARG A 133 3.80 -4.38 -6.09
C ARG A 133 5.22 -3.89 -5.88
N ILE A 134 5.80 -3.39 -6.96
CA ILE A 134 7.11 -2.75 -7.00
C ILE A 134 6.87 -1.26 -7.16
N VAL A 135 7.26 -0.48 -6.16
CA VAL A 135 7.04 0.98 -6.14
C VAL A 135 8.36 1.71 -6.03
N GLN A 136 8.60 2.64 -6.92
CA GLN A 136 9.69 3.60 -6.82
C GLN A 136 9.26 4.79 -5.95
N ILE A 137 10.17 5.24 -5.09
CA ILE A 137 9.95 6.38 -4.18
C ILE A 137 10.82 7.55 -4.63
N GLN A 138 10.16 8.66 -4.90
CA GLN A 138 10.76 9.93 -5.32
C GLN A 138 11.72 9.79 -6.53
N PRO A 139 11.15 9.70 -7.75
CA PRO A 139 9.74 9.96 -8.09
C PRO A 139 8.85 8.77 -7.77
N ASN A 140 7.62 9.05 -7.29
CA ASN A 140 6.68 8.01 -6.93
C ASN A 140 6.06 7.40 -8.19
N LYS A 141 6.35 6.13 -8.43
CA LYS A 141 5.90 5.41 -9.62
C LYS A 141 5.68 3.93 -9.32
N LEU A 142 4.55 3.40 -9.75
CA LEU A 142 4.35 1.95 -9.79
C LEU A 142 5.16 1.39 -10.96
N LEU A 143 6.12 0.51 -10.66
CA LEU A 143 6.99 -0.11 -11.66
C LEU A 143 6.44 -1.44 -12.18
N GLY A 144 5.66 -2.16 -11.38
CA GLY A 144 5.10 -3.45 -11.75
C GLY A 144 4.62 -4.27 -10.57
N VAL A 145 4.42 -5.55 -10.82
CA VAL A 145 3.96 -6.55 -9.84
C VAL A 145 4.96 -7.71 -9.82
N VAL A 146 5.30 -8.18 -8.62
CA VAL A 146 6.13 -9.39 -8.42
C VAL A 146 5.28 -10.63 -8.59
N GLY A 147 4.09 -10.62 -8.01
CA GLY A 147 3.17 -11.75 -7.99
C GLY A 147 1.96 -11.50 -7.12
N GLU A 148 1.15 -12.55 -6.92
CA GLU A 148 -0.12 -12.46 -6.23
C GLU A 148 -0.45 -13.72 -5.40
N HIS A 149 -1.33 -13.53 -4.44
CA HIS A 149 -2.00 -14.58 -3.66
C HIS A 149 -3.51 -14.67 -3.98
N GLY A 150 -3.89 -14.31 -5.23
CA GLY A 150 -5.28 -14.18 -5.61
C GLY A 150 -5.97 -13.02 -4.87
N GLU A 151 -7.15 -13.27 -4.33
CA GLU A 151 -7.93 -12.26 -3.59
C GLU A 151 -7.63 -12.23 -2.08
N PHE A 152 -6.65 -13.00 -1.61
CA PHE A 152 -6.34 -13.13 -0.19
C PHE A 152 -5.31 -12.11 0.26
N PRO A 153 -5.54 -11.43 1.40
CA PRO A 153 -4.61 -10.47 1.98
C PRO A 153 -3.21 -11.06 2.18
N ILE A 154 -2.19 -10.27 1.88
CA ILE A 154 -0.78 -10.62 2.13
C ILE A 154 -0.35 -9.89 3.40
N GLU A 155 -0.08 -10.65 4.46
CA GLU A 155 0.23 -10.11 5.78
C GLU A 155 1.67 -9.62 5.91
N ARG A 156 2.63 -10.41 5.40
CA ARG A 156 4.05 -10.07 5.58
C ARG A 156 4.89 -10.45 4.38
N LEU A 157 5.91 -9.61 4.17
CA LEU A 157 7.03 -9.85 3.26
C LEU A 157 8.32 -9.99 4.06
N ALA A 158 9.18 -10.88 3.60
CA ALA A 158 10.54 -10.99 4.10
C ALA A 158 11.50 -11.25 2.94
N MET A 159 12.62 -10.54 2.91
CA MET A 159 13.62 -10.66 1.86
C MET A 159 14.86 -11.35 2.37
N SER A 160 15.47 -12.21 1.52
CA SER A 160 16.76 -12.82 1.79
C SER A 160 17.87 -11.77 1.92
N VAL A 161 18.92 -12.10 2.65
CA VAL A 161 20.04 -11.18 2.91
C VAL A 161 20.73 -10.74 1.60
N ASP A 162 20.83 -11.66 0.63
CA ASP A 162 21.38 -11.40 -0.71
C ASP A 162 20.40 -10.72 -1.67
N LYS A 163 19.17 -10.45 -1.17
CA LYS A 163 18.07 -9.82 -1.94
C LYS A 163 17.67 -10.56 -3.22
N SER A 164 17.98 -11.84 -3.31
CA SER A 164 17.64 -12.67 -4.48
C SER A 164 16.25 -13.29 -4.39
N MET A 165 15.75 -13.46 -3.16
CA MET A 165 14.48 -14.11 -2.87
C MET A 165 13.61 -13.23 -1.99
N LEU A 166 12.33 -13.21 -2.29
CA LEU A 166 11.27 -12.65 -1.45
C LEU A 166 10.35 -13.77 -0.98
N ALA A 167 10.02 -13.79 0.27
CA ALA A 167 8.98 -14.64 0.84
C ALA A 167 7.74 -13.80 1.13
N SER A 168 6.56 -14.34 0.88
CA SER A 168 5.28 -13.75 1.24
C SER A 168 4.39 -14.76 1.94
N ILE A 169 3.64 -14.31 2.94
CA ILE A 169 2.61 -15.09 3.63
C ILE A 169 1.26 -14.40 3.48
N SER A 170 0.21 -15.19 3.36
CA SER A 170 -1.13 -14.70 3.09
C SER A 170 -2.19 -15.54 3.81
N HIS A 171 -3.40 -15.00 3.89
CA HIS A 171 -4.58 -15.70 4.41
C HIS A 171 -5.04 -16.88 3.54
N ASP A 172 -4.45 -17.09 2.36
CA ASP A 172 -4.63 -18.32 1.58
C ASP A 172 -3.98 -19.56 2.25
N GLY A 173 -3.29 -19.36 3.39
CA GLY A 173 -2.56 -20.39 4.11
C GLY A 173 -1.25 -20.82 3.45
N MET A 174 -0.80 -20.09 2.43
CA MET A 174 0.41 -20.40 1.65
C MET A 174 1.56 -19.46 2.01
N LEU A 175 2.76 -20.05 2.05
CA LEU A 175 4.02 -19.31 1.96
C LEU A 175 4.52 -19.43 0.53
N LYS A 176 4.69 -18.31 -0.18
CA LYS A 176 5.25 -18.28 -1.53
C LYS A 176 6.65 -17.68 -1.52
N LEU A 177 7.52 -18.25 -2.36
CA LEU A 177 8.88 -17.77 -2.57
C LEU A 177 9.01 -17.25 -4.01
N TRP A 178 9.52 -16.04 -4.14
CA TRP A 178 9.67 -15.34 -5.42
C TRP A 178 11.13 -15.11 -5.70
N ASN A 179 11.62 -15.50 -6.87
CA ASN A 179 12.95 -15.13 -7.32
C ASN A 179 12.92 -13.70 -7.86
N ILE A 180 13.52 -12.76 -7.12
CA ILE A 180 13.52 -11.33 -7.44
C ILE A 180 14.89 -10.82 -7.90
N ARG A 181 15.82 -11.72 -8.25
CA ARG A 181 17.18 -11.34 -8.69
C ARG A 181 17.17 -10.37 -9.86
N TYR A 182 16.26 -10.55 -10.81
CA TYR A 182 16.09 -9.68 -11.97
C TYR A 182 15.76 -8.22 -11.60
N LEU A 183 15.13 -7.97 -10.45
CA LEU A 183 14.83 -6.62 -9.99
C LEU A 183 16.08 -5.83 -9.61
N GLN A 184 17.14 -6.49 -9.20
CA GLN A 184 18.41 -5.84 -8.91
C GLN A 184 19.08 -5.31 -10.19
N GLU A 185 18.93 -6.02 -11.29
CA GLU A 185 19.44 -5.64 -12.61
C GLU A 185 18.65 -4.43 -13.17
N LEU A 186 17.31 -4.45 -13.03
CA LEU A 186 16.45 -3.33 -13.42
C LEU A 186 16.73 -2.07 -12.60
N ALA A 187 16.97 -2.21 -11.31
CA ALA A 187 17.30 -1.10 -10.42
C ALA A 187 18.70 -0.50 -10.70
N SER A 188 19.61 -1.30 -11.27
CA SER A 188 20.97 -0.86 -11.61
C SER A 188 21.07 -0.20 -12.99
N ASN A 189 20.03 -0.35 -13.84
CA ASN A 189 20.01 0.20 -15.19
C ASN A 189 18.67 0.91 -15.51
N PRO A 190 18.47 2.16 -15.07
CA PRO A 190 17.22 2.90 -15.28
C PRO A 190 16.95 3.32 -16.73
N LEU A 191 17.79 2.93 -17.70
CA LEU A 191 17.73 3.39 -19.10
C LEU A 191 17.07 2.41 -20.09
N ALA A 192 16.38 1.38 -19.62
CA ALA A 192 15.54 0.55 -20.48
C ALA A 192 14.08 1.03 -20.51
N GLU A 193 13.86 2.34 -20.67
CA GLU A 193 12.56 2.86 -21.08
C GLU A 193 12.42 2.68 -22.59
N GLY A 194 11.56 1.76 -23.00
CA GLY A 194 11.05 1.66 -24.38
C GLY A 194 11.54 0.47 -25.20
N SER A 195 11.24 -0.74 -24.78
CA SER A 195 11.02 -1.81 -25.75
C SER A 195 9.62 -2.40 -25.50
N ASP A 196 8.74 -2.04 -26.41
CA ASP A 196 7.44 -2.65 -26.66
C ASP A 196 7.55 -4.18 -26.58
N MET A 197 6.98 -4.74 -25.51
CA MET A 197 6.75 -6.19 -25.46
C MET A 197 5.39 -6.52 -26.08
N SER A 198 5.25 -6.16 -27.34
CA SER A 198 4.19 -6.65 -28.21
C SER A 198 4.82 -7.27 -29.46
N GLU A 199 5.41 -8.46 -29.32
CA GLU A 199 5.56 -9.36 -30.47
C GLU A 199 6.07 -10.71 -29.95
N GLY A 200 5.28 -11.75 -30.16
CA GLY A 200 5.77 -13.10 -30.01
C GLY A 200 4.76 -14.15 -29.57
N MET A 201 3.56 -14.15 -30.14
CA MET A 201 2.73 -15.34 -30.15
C MET A 201 2.40 -15.70 -31.60
N SER A 202 3.40 -16.29 -32.24
CA SER A 202 3.21 -16.98 -33.53
C SER A 202 2.46 -18.27 -33.26
N THR A 203 1.17 -18.29 -33.55
CA THR A 203 0.46 -19.57 -33.78
C THR A 203 0.61 -19.93 -35.25
N ASP A 204 1.46 -20.89 -35.47
CA ASP A 204 1.52 -21.67 -36.71
C ASP A 204 0.29 -22.59 -36.75
N ALA A 205 -0.63 -22.33 -37.64
CA ALA A 205 -1.67 -23.25 -38.06
C ALA A 205 -1.95 -23.01 -39.54
N SER A 206 -1.39 -23.90 -40.33
CA SER A 206 -1.57 -24.11 -41.76
C SER A 206 -3.05 -24.30 -42.14
N ASP A 207 -3.44 -23.56 -43.18
CA ASP A 207 -4.63 -23.80 -44.01
C ASP A 207 -4.55 -25.13 -44.77
N PRO A 208 -5.71 -25.65 -45.20
CA PRO A 208 -5.94 -25.64 -46.63
C PRO A 208 -7.29 -25.13 -47.11
N GLU A 209 -7.21 -24.56 -48.30
CA GLU A 209 -8.26 -24.04 -49.19
C GLU A 209 -9.37 -25.05 -49.44
N ASP A 210 -10.60 -24.58 -49.63
CA ASP A 210 -11.40 -24.92 -50.79
C ASP A 210 -12.52 -23.91 -51.06
N GLY A 211 -12.77 -23.71 -52.31
CA GLY A 211 -13.42 -22.56 -52.92
C GLY A 211 -14.93 -22.69 -53.11
N SER A 212 -15.35 -21.74 -53.85
CA SER A 212 -16.57 -21.53 -54.68
C SER A 212 -17.62 -20.58 -54.13
N ASP A 213 -17.67 -19.44 -54.75
CA ASP A 213 -18.62 -18.92 -55.72
C ASP A 213 -20.04 -18.56 -55.25
N ASP A 214 -20.33 -17.39 -55.73
CA ASP A 214 -21.58 -16.83 -56.25
C ASP A 214 -22.43 -15.86 -55.43
N SER A 215 -22.33 -14.64 -55.88
CA SER A 215 -23.34 -13.71 -56.48
C SER A 215 -24.48 -13.15 -55.63
N ASP A 216 -24.59 -11.87 -55.88
CA ASP A 216 -25.79 -11.01 -56.08
C ASP A 216 -26.45 -10.36 -54.86
N ALA A 217 -26.23 -9.10 -54.81
CA ALA A 217 -27.05 -7.97 -55.28
C ALA A 217 -28.05 -7.34 -54.27
N MET A 218 -27.93 -6.03 -54.29
CA MET A 218 -28.98 -5.00 -54.17
C MET A 218 -29.54 -4.55 -52.84
N GLU A 219 -29.21 -3.27 -52.58
CA GLU A 219 -30.14 -2.11 -52.41
C GLU A 219 -31.20 -2.24 -51.31
N ASP A 220 -31.41 -1.31 -50.45
CA ASP A 220 -31.90 0.06 -50.61
C ASP A 220 -32.04 0.81 -49.28
N ARG A 221 -31.65 2.06 -49.29
CA ARG A 221 -32.16 3.25 -48.64
C ARG A 221 -33.23 3.17 -47.55
N ARG A 222 -33.06 3.89 -46.45
CA ARG A 222 -33.80 5.14 -46.07
C ARG A 222 -33.54 5.51 -44.61
N LYS A 223 -32.95 6.65 -44.42
CA LYS A 223 -33.39 7.93 -43.85
C LYS A 223 -34.60 7.86 -42.88
N GLY A 224 -34.37 8.35 -41.66
CA GLY A 224 -35.42 8.76 -40.75
C GLY A 224 -34.90 9.63 -39.63
N LYS A 225 -35.13 10.92 -39.77
CA LYS A 225 -34.89 12.02 -38.82
C LYS A 225 -35.91 12.04 -37.67
N GLY A 226 -35.44 12.61 -36.53
CA GLY A 226 -36.28 13.47 -35.66
C GLY A 226 -36.61 12.83 -34.32
N LYS A 227 -36.59 13.43 -33.19
CA LYS A 227 -36.79 14.80 -32.74
C LYS A 227 -36.59 14.83 -31.22
N GLU A 228 -36.04 15.91 -30.78
CA GLU A 228 -36.08 16.42 -29.41
C GLU A 228 -37.42 16.30 -28.70
N ARG A 229 -37.36 16.11 -27.36
CA ARG A 229 -38.25 16.82 -26.40
C ARG A 229 -37.67 16.83 -25.00
N GLN A 230 -37.34 17.93 -24.56
CA GLN A 230 -37.42 18.78 -23.40
C GLN A 230 -38.17 18.26 -22.16
N ALA A 231 -37.58 18.64 -21.03
CA ALA A 231 -37.99 18.54 -19.63
C ALA A 231 -39.39 19.10 -19.32
N PRO A 232 -39.88 18.87 -18.09
CA PRO A 232 -39.98 20.09 -17.24
C PRO A 232 -39.59 19.92 -15.78
N ARG A 233 -39.24 21.08 -15.23
CA ARG A 233 -39.00 21.43 -13.84
C ARG A 233 -40.29 21.31 -12.99
N GLY A 234 -40.13 20.91 -11.72
CA GLY A 234 -41.14 21.06 -10.69
C GLY A 234 -40.51 21.43 -9.34
N LYS A 235 -40.83 22.61 -8.89
CA LYS A 235 -40.45 23.26 -7.63
C LYS A 235 -41.27 22.72 -6.44
N GLY A 236 -40.72 22.87 -5.22
CA GLY A 236 -41.53 22.88 -4.01
C GLY A 236 -40.79 22.55 -2.71
N SER A 237 -40.28 23.52 -2.01
CA SER A 237 -40.09 23.54 -0.54
C SER A 237 -41.45 23.99 0.11
N PRO A 238 -41.58 24.13 1.43
CA PRO A 238 -40.78 23.86 2.62
C PRO A 238 -41.57 23.41 3.89
N HIS A 239 -40.90 23.47 5.07
CA HIS A 239 -41.40 23.44 6.46
C HIS A 239 -41.71 22.05 7.06
N SER A 240 -41.36 21.75 8.33
CA SER A 240 -41.32 22.54 9.56
C SER A 240 -40.57 21.80 10.68
N LYS A 241 -40.02 22.60 11.57
CA LYS A 241 -39.54 22.36 12.93
C LYS A 241 -40.38 21.35 13.73
N GLN A 242 -39.72 20.57 14.60
CA GLN A 242 -40.04 20.62 16.03
C GLN A 242 -38.96 19.91 16.87
N ALA A 243 -38.64 20.59 17.94
CA ALA A 243 -37.78 20.21 19.05
C ALA A 243 -38.51 19.20 19.97
N GLY A 244 -37.74 18.42 20.70
CA GLY A 244 -38.23 17.59 21.79
C GLY A 244 -37.09 17.07 22.64
N ALA A 245 -36.83 17.78 23.75
CA ALA A 245 -35.94 17.35 24.83
C ALA A 245 -36.69 16.37 25.77
N SER A 246 -35.95 15.38 26.31
CA SER A 246 -36.13 14.83 27.67
C SER A 246 -34.92 13.93 27.96
N ARG A 247 -34.04 14.30 28.91
CA ARG A 247 -34.00 13.98 30.35
C ARG A 247 -34.26 12.47 30.58
N GLY A 248 -33.22 11.67 30.95
CA GLY A 248 -32.76 11.58 32.30
C GLY A 248 -32.89 10.14 32.80
N PHE A 249 -32.05 9.76 33.71
CA PHE A 249 -32.17 8.65 34.64
C PHE A 249 -31.39 7.34 34.22
N PHE A 250 -30.27 7.10 34.81
CA PHE A 250 -30.05 6.23 35.97
C PHE A 250 -28.58 6.34 36.43
N ASP A 251 -28.43 6.87 37.64
CA ASP A 251 -27.34 6.59 38.58
C ASP A 251 -27.62 5.23 39.23
N ASP A 252 -26.58 4.66 39.80
CA ASP A 252 -26.49 3.50 40.69
C ASP A 252 -26.43 2.08 40.06
N LEU A 253 -25.22 1.54 39.95
CA LEU A 253 -24.69 0.42 40.78
C LEU A 253 -23.22 0.20 40.43
#